data_9e138379b7a54051f4890d7e2ef77e89
#
_entry.id   9e138379b7a54051f4890d7e2ef77e89
#
_cell.length_a   1.000
_cell.length_b   1.000
_cell.length_c   1.000
_cell.angle_alpha   90.00
_cell.angle_beta   90.00
_cell.angle_gamma   90.00
#
_symmetry.space_group_name_H-M   'P 1'
#
loop_
_entity.id
_entity.type
_entity.pdbx_description
1 polymer ?
#
loop_
_entity_poly.entity_id
_entity_poly.type
_entity_poly.pdbx_seq_one_letter_code
_entity_poly.pdbx_strand_id
1 'polypeptide(L)'
;GRGDKTAIIYDSPITGKKNKFTYKELREKVSLFAGALKNQGIEKGDRIIIYMPMIPEAVIAMLACGRIGAVHSVVFGGFAANELASRIEDSKAKLIISASCGYEPGRTIHYKPLVNKALELSKHKPAKCIIFQREQDKAELNSNTDIDWNEALKDAKPTECEKMNSNDYAYILYTSGTTGLPKGIVRDIGGHIVALKWTMKNIYNID
;
A
#
# COMPACT_ATOMS: atom_id res chain seq x y z
N GLY A 1 10.47 -26.03 2.70
CA GLY A 1 9.99 -24.67 2.89
C GLY A 1 8.61 -24.45 2.28
N ARG A 2 8.01 -23.29 2.52
CA ARG A 2 6.65 -22.94 2.03
C ARG A 2 6.68 -22.21 0.68
N GLY A 3 7.85 -22.05 0.04
CA GLY A 3 8.04 -21.22 -1.15
C GLY A 3 7.05 -21.50 -2.29
N ASP A 4 6.78 -22.76 -2.56
CA ASP A 4 5.93 -23.20 -3.67
C ASP A 4 4.44 -23.29 -3.31
N LYS A 5 4.08 -23.05 -2.03
CA LYS A 5 2.67 -22.98 -1.62
C LYS A 5 2.04 -21.66 -2.09
N THR A 6 0.74 -21.71 -2.38
CA THR A 6 -0.04 -20.51 -2.73
C THR A 6 -0.12 -19.55 -1.54
N ALA A 7 0.30 -18.31 -1.74
CA ALA A 7 0.22 -17.23 -0.77
C ALA A 7 -1.01 -16.35 -1.00
N ILE A 8 -1.34 -16.06 -2.27
CA ILE A 8 -2.47 -15.21 -2.64
C ILE A 8 -3.27 -15.90 -3.74
N ILE A 9 -4.58 -15.89 -3.59
CA ILE A 9 -5.54 -16.17 -4.66
C ILE A 9 -6.29 -14.87 -4.91
N TYR A 10 -6.15 -14.33 -6.12
CA TYR A 10 -6.90 -13.19 -6.57
C TYR A 10 -7.96 -13.63 -7.56
N ASP A 11 -9.21 -13.34 -7.26
CA ASP A 11 -10.35 -13.59 -8.12
C ASP A 11 -11.22 -12.33 -8.20
N SER A 12 -11.32 -11.77 -9.40
CA SER A 12 -12.11 -10.57 -9.66
C SER A 12 -13.24 -10.87 -10.65
N PRO A 13 -14.44 -11.12 -10.17
CA PRO A 13 -15.58 -11.41 -11.05
C PRO A 13 -15.91 -10.25 -12.00
N ILE A 14 -15.61 -9.00 -11.60
CA ILE A 14 -15.87 -7.82 -12.44
C ILE A 14 -14.93 -7.76 -13.64
N THR A 15 -13.66 -8.12 -13.46
CA THR A 15 -12.66 -8.09 -14.55
C THR A 15 -12.42 -9.45 -15.18
N GLY A 16 -12.99 -10.53 -14.63
CA GLY A 16 -12.75 -11.91 -15.04
C GLY A 16 -11.33 -12.42 -14.75
N LYS A 17 -10.50 -11.64 -14.09
CA LYS A 17 -9.10 -12.01 -13.79
C LYS A 17 -9.01 -12.93 -12.59
N LYS A 18 -8.28 -14.04 -12.76
CA LYS A 18 -7.93 -14.98 -11.69
C LYS A 18 -6.43 -15.21 -11.71
N ASN A 19 -5.78 -14.95 -10.59
CA ASN A 19 -4.34 -15.12 -10.44
C ASN A 19 -4.02 -15.85 -9.13
N LYS A 20 -2.96 -16.64 -9.14
CA LYS A 20 -2.38 -17.25 -7.94
C LYS A 20 -0.92 -16.84 -7.85
N PHE A 21 -0.48 -16.51 -6.65
CA PHE A 21 0.91 -16.21 -6.36
C PHE A 21 1.39 -17.17 -5.28
N THR A 22 2.54 -17.78 -5.50
CA THR A 22 3.25 -18.55 -4.47
C THR A 22 3.94 -17.61 -3.49
N TYR A 23 4.34 -18.12 -2.32
CA TYR A 23 5.14 -17.34 -1.37
C TYR A 23 6.48 -16.88 -1.98
N LYS A 24 7.08 -17.68 -2.86
CA LYS A 24 8.31 -17.34 -3.56
C LYS A 24 8.10 -16.16 -4.52
N GLU A 25 7.10 -16.24 -5.38
CA GLU A 25 6.75 -15.15 -6.32
C GLU A 25 6.36 -13.86 -5.60
N LEU A 26 5.57 -13.98 -4.51
CA LEU A 26 5.21 -12.82 -3.70
C LEU A 26 6.45 -12.17 -3.08
N ARG A 27 7.37 -12.97 -2.52
CA ARG A 27 8.63 -12.46 -1.95
C ARG A 27 9.49 -11.74 -3.00
N GLU A 28 9.59 -12.27 -4.21
CA GLU A 28 10.33 -11.66 -5.31
C GLU A 28 9.73 -10.31 -5.71
N LYS A 29 8.40 -10.25 -5.91
CA LYS A 29 7.69 -9.01 -6.22
C LYS A 29 7.80 -7.96 -5.10
N VAL A 30 7.67 -8.37 -3.86
CA VAL A 30 7.82 -7.51 -2.69
C VAL A 30 9.24 -6.96 -2.58
N SER A 31 10.27 -7.80 -2.76
CA SER A 31 11.66 -7.35 -2.67
C SER A 31 12.03 -6.38 -3.79
N LEU A 32 11.50 -6.60 -4.99
CA LEU A 32 11.72 -5.70 -6.13
C LEU A 32 11.00 -4.37 -5.92
N PHE A 33 9.73 -4.38 -5.50
CA PHE A 33 9.00 -3.15 -5.23
C PHE A 33 9.58 -2.36 -4.03
N ALA A 34 10.12 -3.05 -3.03
CA ALA A 34 10.88 -2.43 -1.94
C ALA A 34 12.11 -1.67 -2.46
N GLY A 35 12.81 -2.23 -3.46
CA GLY A 35 13.89 -1.53 -4.17
C GLY A 35 13.40 -0.30 -4.93
N ALA A 36 12.24 -0.39 -5.59
CA ALA A 36 11.61 0.75 -6.24
C ALA A 36 11.31 1.89 -5.25
N LEU A 37 10.80 1.56 -4.06
CA LEU A 37 10.56 2.55 -3.01
C LEU A 37 11.86 3.21 -2.53
N LYS A 38 12.94 2.42 -2.34
CA LYS A 38 14.28 2.98 -2.00
C LYS A 38 14.81 3.91 -3.08
N ASN A 39 14.61 3.61 -4.36
CA ASN A 39 14.98 4.48 -5.47
C ASN A 39 14.22 5.82 -5.45
N GLN A 40 13.03 5.87 -4.81
CA GLN A 40 12.29 7.10 -4.57
C GLN A 40 12.70 7.79 -3.25
N GLY A 41 13.79 7.38 -2.63
CA GLY A 41 14.33 7.98 -1.41
C GLY A 41 13.53 7.63 -0.15
N ILE A 42 12.76 6.54 -0.16
CA ILE A 42 12.06 6.05 1.04
C ILE A 42 13.03 5.34 1.97
N GLU A 43 13.00 5.76 3.22
CA GLU A 43 13.83 5.24 4.31
C GLU A 43 12.98 4.65 5.43
N LYS A 44 13.64 3.95 6.36
CA LYS A 44 13.03 3.44 7.58
C LYS A 44 12.33 4.56 8.36
N GLY A 45 11.08 4.34 8.75
CA GLY A 45 10.26 5.29 9.48
C GLY A 45 9.50 6.30 8.59
N ASP A 46 9.78 6.39 7.29
CA ASP A 46 9.00 7.21 6.38
C ASP A 46 7.57 6.69 6.24
N ARG A 47 6.58 7.59 6.17
CA ARG A 47 5.16 7.23 6.03
C ARG A 47 4.77 7.20 4.56
N ILE A 48 4.02 6.15 4.20
CA ILE A 48 3.50 5.93 2.86
C ILE A 48 1.99 5.72 2.95
N ILE A 49 1.23 6.45 2.16
CA ILE A 49 -0.21 6.20 1.96
C ILE A 49 -0.38 5.17 0.84
N ILE A 50 -1.20 4.16 1.08
CA ILE A 50 -1.64 3.20 0.06
C ILE A 50 -3.13 3.40 -0.15
N TYR A 51 -3.50 3.99 -1.28
CA TYR A 51 -4.89 4.27 -1.68
C TYR A 51 -5.19 3.50 -2.96
N MET A 52 -5.55 2.23 -2.80
CA MET A 52 -5.70 1.27 -3.89
C MET A 52 -6.97 0.43 -3.72
N PRO A 53 -7.53 -0.13 -4.82
CA PRO A 53 -8.54 -1.18 -4.70
C PRO A 53 -7.91 -2.48 -4.16
N MET A 54 -8.76 -3.48 -3.87
CA MET A 54 -8.33 -4.80 -3.40
C MET A 54 -7.73 -5.61 -4.55
N ILE A 55 -6.47 -5.32 -4.86
CA ILE A 55 -5.66 -5.98 -5.90
C ILE A 55 -4.34 -6.50 -5.30
N PRO A 56 -3.67 -7.47 -5.93
CA PRO A 56 -2.40 -8.01 -5.41
C PRO A 56 -1.34 -6.96 -5.17
N GLU A 57 -1.29 -5.92 -5.98
CA GLU A 57 -0.34 -4.81 -5.88
C GLU A 57 -0.48 -4.04 -4.55
N ALA A 58 -1.69 -3.96 -3.98
CA ALA A 58 -1.90 -3.35 -2.66
C ALA A 58 -1.19 -4.17 -1.56
N VAL A 59 -1.28 -5.49 -1.61
CA VAL A 59 -0.58 -6.39 -0.68
C VAL A 59 0.93 -6.31 -0.87
N ILE A 60 1.40 -6.28 -2.13
CA ILE A 60 2.82 -6.11 -2.46
C ILE A 60 3.34 -4.79 -1.88
N ALA A 61 2.61 -3.70 -2.04
CA ALA A 61 2.96 -2.39 -1.49
C ALA A 61 3.07 -2.39 0.03
N MET A 62 2.09 -2.98 0.74
CA MET A 62 2.11 -3.10 2.20
C MET A 62 3.35 -3.87 2.68
N LEU A 63 3.60 -5.03 2.08
CA LEU A 63 4.72 -5.89 2.45
C LEU A 63 6.08 -5.27 2.07
N ALA A 64 6.16 -4.53 0.98
CA ALA A 64 7.37 -3.80 0.58
C ALA A 64 7.69 -2.67 1.56
N CYS A 65 6.69 -1.92 2.04
CA CYS A 65 6.88 -0.95 3.12
C CYS A 65 7.45 -1.63 4.36
N GLY A 66 6.83 -2.72 4.82
CA GLY A 66 7.33 -3.47 5.98
C GLY A 66 8.75 -4.01 5.77
N ARG A 67 9.11 -4.40 4.54
CA ARG A 67 10.44 -4.93 4.21
C ARG A 67 11.56 -3.91 4.38
N ILE A 68 11.31 -2.64 4.11
CA ILE A 68 12.29 -1.54 4.27
C ILE A 68 12.10 -0.72 5.54
N GLY A 69 11.19 -1.14 6.42
CA GLY A 69 10.90 -0.42 7.67
C GLY A 69 10.12 0.89 7.49
N ALA A 70 9.50 1.10 6.33
CA ALA A 70 8.60 2.23 6.12
C ALA A 70 7.23 1.94 6.77
N VAL A 71 6.59 3.00 7.24
CA VAL A 71 5.30 2.94 7.95
C VAL A 71 4.17 3.17 6.95
N HIS A 72 3.42 2.14 6.60
CA HIS A 72 2.32 2.31 5.66
C HIS A 72 1.00 2.66 6.36
N SER A 73 0.14 3.37 5.63
CA SER A 73 -1.26 3.56 6.00
C SER A 73 -2.14 3.25 4.80
N VAL A 74 -2.97 2.21 4.94
CA VAL A 74 -3.93 1.83 3.91
C VAL A 74 -5.18 2.67 4.08
N VAL A 75 -5.57 3.36 3.00
CA VAL A 75 -6.80 4.14 2.93
C VAL A 75 -7.78 3.40 2.04
N PHE A 76 -9.00 3.20 2.54
CA PHE A 76 -10.04 2.52 1.81
C PHE A 76 -10.34 3.24 0.48
N GLY A 77 -10.33 2.49 -0.62
CA GLY A 77 -10.46 3.03 -1.97
C GLY A 77 -11.82 3.66 -2.32
N GLY A 78 -12.83 3.47 -1.46
CA GLY A 78 -14.12 4.16 -1.56
C GLY A 78 -14.19 5.52 -0.88
N PHE A 79 -13.11 5.95 -0.19
CA PHE A 79 -13.09 7.24 0.49
C PHE A 79 -12.94 8.40 -0.48
N ALA A 80 -13.66 9.49 -0.16
CA ALA A 80 -13.57 10.75 -0.90
C ALA A 80 -12.22 11.45 -0.70
N ALA A 81 -11.91 12.40 -1.57
CA ALA A 81 -10.66 13.14 -1.56
C ALA A 81 -10.36 13.85 -0.22
N ASN A 82 -11.37 14.35 0.49
CA ASN A 82 -11.22 14.99 1.80
C ASN A 82 -10.65 14.02 2.85
N GLU A 83 -11.15 12.78 2.85
CA GLU A 83 -10.71 11.73 3.76
C GLU A 83 -9.26 11.32 3.48
N LEU A 84 -8.89 11.25 2.21
CA LEU A 84 -7.51 11.00 1.80
C LEU A 84 -6.59 12.18 2.19
N ALA A 85 -7.03 13.42 1.95
CA ALA A 85 -6.29 14.63 2.29
C ALA A 85 -5.99 14.73 3.79
N SER A 86 -6.99 14.43 4.63
CA SER A 86 -6.83 14.41 6.09
C SER A 86 -5.73 13.44 6.52
N ARG A 87 -5.68 12.23 5.93
CA ARG A 87 -4.66 11.22 6.26
C ARG A 87 -3.28 11.58 5.73
N ILE A 88 -3.20 12.20 4.56
CA ILE A 88 -1.93 12.74 4.02
C ILE A 88 -1.38 13.80 4.97
N GLU A 89 -2.24 14.72 5.42
CA GLU A 89 -1.87 15.81 6.32
C GLU A 89 -1.41 15.29 7.68
N ASP A 90 -2.17 14.38 8.29
CA ASP A 90 -1.89 13.87 9.63
C ASP A 90 -0.64 12.97 9.65
N SER A 91 -0.51 12.03 8.71
CA SER A 91 0.64 11.13 8.64
C SER A 91 1.93 11.79 8.14
N LYS A 92 1.83 12.97 7.51
CA LYS A 92 2.95 13.60 6.78
C LYS A 92 3.59 12.62 5.80
N ALA A 93 2.75 11.96 5.01
CA ALA A 93 3.20 10.93 4.08
C ALA A 93 4.21 11.49 3.07
N LYS A 94 5.30 10.76 2.87
CA LYS A 94 6.37 11.13 1.92
C LYS A 94 6.03 10.70 0.49
N LEU A 95 5.24 9.63 0.34
CA LEU A 95 4.86 9.04 -0.94
C LEU A 95 3.43 8.49 -0.85
N ILE A 96 2.72 8.53 -1.99
CA ILE A 96 1.43 7.87 -2.18
C ILE A 96 1.60 6.74 -3.19
N ILE A 97 1.00 5.58 -2.91
CA ILE A 97 0.85 4.49 -3.86
C ILE A 97 -0.64 4.36 -4.17
N SER A 98 -1.00 4.41 -5.44
CA SER A 98 -2.39 4.33 -5.88
C SER A 98 -2.54 3.51 -7.16
N ALA A 99 -3.76 3.35 -7.63
CA ALA A 99 -4.07 2.76 -8.94
C ALA A 99 -4.77 3.78 -9.83
N SER A 100 -4.82 3.52 -11.13
CA SER A 100 -5.57 4.36 -12.07
C SER A 100 -7.05 4.35 -11.76
N CYS A 101 -7.61 3.15 -11.48
CA CYS A 101 -9.04 2.99 -11.21
C CYS A 101 -9.34 1.80 -10.29
N GLY A 102 -10.54 1.80 -9.72
CA GLY A 102 -11.22 0.68 -9.10
C GLY A 102 -12.51 0.35 -9.82
N TYR A 103 -13.03 -0.86 -9.63
CA TYR A 103 -14.31 -1.29 -10.21
C TYR A 103 -15.28 -1.65 -9.10
N GLU A 104 -16.48 -1.11 -9.21
CA GLU A 104 -17.66 -1.52 -8.48
C GLU A 104 -18.73 -2.01 -9.47
N PRO A 105 -19.74 -2.76 -9.04
CA PRO A 105 -20.84 -3.16 -9.92
C PRO A 105 -21.46 -1.92 -10.60
N GLY A 106 -21.40 -1.90 -11.93
CA GLY A 106 -22.01 -0.85 -12.75
C GLY A 106 -21.22 0.47 -12.83
N ARG A 107 -20.05 0.62 -12.20
CA ARG A 107 -19.24 1.85 -12.30
C ARG A 107 -17.74 1.64 -12.18
N THR A 108 -16.98 2.50 -12.82
CA THR A 108 -15.54 2.67 -12.62
C THR A 108 -15.28 3.85 -11.69
N ILE A 109 -14.41 3.66 -10.72
CA ILE A 109 -13.95 4.71 -9.81
C ILE A 109 -12.55 5.13 -10.26
N HIS A 110 -12.41 6.37 -10.72
CA HIS A 110 -11.14 6.95 -11.15
C HIS A 110 -10.37 7.44 -9.91
N TYR A 111 -9.30 6.75 -9.51
CA TYR A 111 -8.55 7.12 -8.31
C TYR A 111 -7.63 8.30 -8.52
N LYS A 112 -7.03 8.45 -9.70
CA LYS A 112 -6.08 9.54 -9.94
C LYS A 112 -6.70 10.93 -9.74
N PRO A 113 -7.92 11.24 -10.22
CA PRO A 113 -8.60 12.50 -9.91
C PRO A 113 -8.83 12.72 -8.41
N LEU A 114 -9.15 11.66 -7.65
CA LEU A 114 -9.33 11.75 -6.21
C LEU A 114 -8.00 12.03 -5.49
N VAL A 115 -6.90 11.40 -5.93
CA VAL A 115 -5.54 11.69 -5.43
C VAL A 115 -5.16 13.14 -5.72
N ASN A 116 -5.38 13.63 -6.95
CA ASN A 116 -5.10 15.01 -7.32
C ASN A 116 -5.87 15.98 -6.42
N LYS A 117 -7.16 15.73 -6.23
CA LYS A 117 -8.01 16.57 -5.38
C LYS A 117 -7.58 16.54 -3.91
N ALA A 118 -7.18 15.38 -3.41
CA ALA A 118 -6.64 15.25 -2.05
C ALA A 118 -5.33 16.03 -1.88
N LEU A 119 -4.46 16.00 -2.88
CA LEU A 119 -3.22 16.77 -2.89
C LEU A 119 -3.49 18.29 -2.94
N GLU A 120 -4.51 18.74 -3.64
CA GLU A 120 -4.92 20.16 -3.61
C GLU A 120 -5.36 20.59 -2.20
N LEU A 121 -6.16 19.76 -1.53
CA LEU A 121 -6.76 20.04 -0.23
C LEU A 121 -5.77 19.96 0.93
N SER A 122 -4.79 19.06 0.87
CA SER A 122 -3.78 18.90 1.91
C SER A 122 -2.73 20.02 1.85
N LYS A 123 -2.31 20.52 3.01
CA LYS A 123 -1.17 21.45 3.11
C LYS A 123 0.17 20.72 2.91
N HIS A 124 0.28 19.52 3.45
CA HIS A 124 1.42 18.64 3.22
C HIS A 124 1.34 18.02 1.83
N LYS A 125 2.45 18.05 1.09
CA LYS A 125 2.55 17.49 -0.27
C LYS A 125 3.56 16.33 -0.27
N PRO A 126 3.10 15.10 -0.45
CA PRO A 126 4.00 13.98 -0.79
C PRO A 126 4.82 14.29 -2.03
N ALA A 127 6.10 13.90 -2.02
CA ALA A 127 7.01 14.23 -3.11
C ALA A 127 6.63 13.55 -4.42
N LYS A 128 6.12 12.31 -4.34
CA LYS A 128 5.77 11.48 -5.51
C LYS A 128 4.53 10.63 -5.26
N CYS A 129 3.89 10.24 -6.36
CA CYS A 129 2.84 9.23 -6.41
C CYS A 129 3.27 8.09 -7.34
N ILE A 130 3.23 6.84 -6.88
CA ILE A 130 3.39 5.66 -7.75
C ILE A 130 2.00 5.16 -8.11
N ILE A 131 1.71 5.08 -9.41
CA ILE A 131 0.38 4.74 -9.92
C ILE A 131 0.43 3.41 -10.68
N PHE A 132 -0.29 2.42 -10.18
CA PHE A 132 -0.51 1.17 -10.90
C PHE A 132 -1.59 1.38 -11.97
N GLN A 133 -1.18 1.32 -13.24
CA GLN A 133 -2.09 1.47 -14.39
C GLN A 133 -2.86 0.18 -14.63
N ARG A 134 -4.17 0.22 -14.42
CA ARG A 134 -5.04 -0.91 -14.75
C ARG A 134 -5.37 -0.89 -16.25
N GLU A 135 -5.35 -2.07 -16.87
CA GLU A 135 -5.47 -2.20 -18.33
C GLU A 135 -6.76 -1.63 -18.90
N GLN A 136 -7.84 -1.75 -18.13
CA GLN A 136 -9.19 -1.37 -18.59
C GLN A 136 -9.41 0.14 -18.60
N ASP A 137 -8.67 0.87 -17.75
CA ASP A 137 -8.83 2.32 -17.64
C ASP A 137 -7.54 2.93 -17.06
N LYS A 138 -6.77 3.55 -17.93
CA LYS A 138 -5.50 4.19 -17.57
C LYS A 138 -5.72 5.64 -17.20
N ALA A 139 -5.01 6.09 -16.18
CA ALA A 139 -4.98 7.49 -15.78
C ALA A 139 -3.91 8.27 -16.54
N GLU A 140 -4.18 9.53 -16.80
CA GLU A 140 -3.16 10.49 -17.21
C GLU A 140 -2.24 10.80 -16.03
N LEU A 141 -0.92 10.72 -16.26
CA LEU A 141 0.11 10.93 -15.23
C LEU A 141 0.78 12.28 -15.42
N ASN A 142 0.95 13.01 -14.31
CA ASN A 142 1.78 14.20 -14.27
C ASN A 142 3.26 13.79 -14.14
N SER A 143 4.06 13.98 -15.17
CA SER A 143 5.47 13.58 -15.21
C SER A 143 6.35 14.18 -14.10
N ASN A 144 5.93 15.27 -13.45
CA ASN A 144 6.68 15.89 -12.37
C ASN A 144 6.47 15.19 -11.01
N THR A 145 5.29 14.60 -10.81
CA THR A 145 4.87 14.06 -9.51
C THR A 145 4.51 12.58 -9.55
N ASP A 146 4.09 12.06 -10.70
CA ASP A 146 3.61 10.70 -10.84
C ASP A 146 4.63 9.80 -11.54
N ILE A 147 4.68 8.56 -11.10
CA ILE A 147 5.52 7.51 -11.66
C ILE A 147 4.61 6.32 -11.94
N ASP A 148 4.66 5.80 -13.17
CA ASP A 148 4.01 4.51 -13.46
C ASP A 148 4.66 3.40 -12.62
N TRP A 149 3.85 2.48 -12.09
CA TRP A 149 4.32 1.37 -11.28
C TRP A 149 5.40 0.52 -11.99
N ASN A 150 5.19 0.22 -13.28
CA ASN A 150 6.14 -0.58 -14.04
C ASN A 150 7.42 0.20 -14.34
N GLU A 151 7.31 1.52 -14.57
CA GLU A 151 8.48 2.39 -14.72
C GLU A 151 9.30 2.42 -13.41
N ALA A 152 8.64 2.51 -12.25
CA ALA A 152 9.32 2.46 -10.96
C ALA A 152 10.09 1.14 -10.74
N LEU A 153 9.65 0.04 -11.37
CA LEU A 153 10.30 -1.27 -11.27
C LEU A 153 11.48 -1.46 -12.23
N LYS A 154 11.60 -0.69 -13.33
CA LYS A 154 12.62 -0.92 -14.36
C LYS A 154 14.05 -0.95 -13.83
N ASP A 155 14.40 0.02 -12.98
CA ASP A 155 15.74 0.15 -12.41
C ASP A 155 15.82 -0.34 -10.96
N ALA A 156 14.76 -0.97 -10.48
CA ALA A 156 14.70 -1.48 -9.12
C ALA A 156 15.52 -2.76 -8.98
N LYS A 157 16.23 -2.86 -7.87
CA LYS A 157 16.93 -4.09 -7.48
C LYS A 157 16.24 -4.72 -6.27
N PRO A 158 16.15 -6.05 -6.20
CA PRO A 158 15.64 -6.71 -5.01
C PRO A 158 16.37 -6.22 -3.76
N THR A 159 15.60 -5.88 -2.73
CA THR A 159 16.13 -5.31 -1.49
C THR A 159 15.96 -6.30 -0.35
N GLU A 160 16.97 -6.43 0.50
CA GLU A 160 16.91 -7.24 1.71
C GLU A 160 16.00 -6.61 2.78
N CYS A 161 15.62 -7.40 3.78
CA CYS A 161 14.81 -6.90 4.88
C CYS A 161 15.63 -5.96 5.77
N GLU A 162 15.05 -4.82 6.12
CA GLU A 162 15.61 -3.90 7.10
C GLU A 162 15.56 -4.52 8.50
N LYS A 163 16.59 -4.26 9.31
CA LYS A 163 16.62 -4.68 10.71
C LYS A 163 15.75 -3.75 11.55
N MET A 164 14.74 -4.33 12.21
CA MET A 164 13.78 -3.59 12.99
C MET A 164 13.86 -3.93 14.47
N ASN A 165 13.68 -2.93 15.32
CA ASN A 165 13.43 -3.14 16.74
C ASN A 165 11.95 -3.45 16.98
N SER A 166 11.64 -4.11 18.09
CA SER A 166 10.24 -4.44 18.44
C SER A 166 9.35 -3.20 18.58
N ASN A 167 9.91 -2.08 18.97
CA ASN A 167 9.20 -0.80 19.17
C ASN A 167 9.14 0.06 17.90
N ASP A 168 9.77 -0.35 16.80
CA ASP A 168 9.66 0.36 15.53
C ASP A 168 8.23 0.25 14.99
N TYR A 169 7.77 1.29 14.32
CA TYR A 169 6.40 1.36 13.79
C TYR A 169 6.26 0.52 12.52
N ALA A 170 5.14 -0.21 12.41
CA ALA A 170 4.80 -1.01 11.25
C ALA A 170 3.81 -0.31 10.33
N TYR A 171 2.70 0.20 10.90
CA TYR A 171 1.64 0.84 10.12
C TYR A 171 0.77 1.77 10.97
N ILE A 172 0.01 2.62 10.28
CA ILE A 172 -1.01 3.50 10.87
C ILE A 172 -2.38 3.03 10.38
N LEU A 173 -3.30 2.81 11.32
CA LEU A 173 -4.69 2.47 11.03
C LEU A 173 -5.59 3.60 11.55
N TYR A 174 -6.32 4.25 10.64
CA TYR A 174 -7.28 5.30 11.01
C TYR A 174 -8.63 4.70 11.38
N THR A 175 -9.13 5.10 12.52
CA THR A 175 -10.46 4.75 13.01
C THR A 175 -11.38 5.98 13.03
N SER A 176 -12.69 5.77 12.91
CA SER A 176 -13.68 6.81 13.15
C SER A 176 -13.61 7.26 14.60
N GLY A 177 -13.03 8.42 14.87
CA GLY A 177 -12.96 8.97 16.21
C GLY A 177 -14.33 9.41 16.72
N THR A 178 -14.56 9.32 18.04
CA THR A 178 -15.76 9.84 18.72
C THR A 178 -15.95 11.35 18.55
N THR A 179 -14.92 12.07 18.14
CA THR A 179 -14.89 13.53 17.94
C THR A 179 -15.07 13.96 16.48
N GLY A 180 -15.42 13.03 15.57
CA GLY A 180 -15.63 13.32 14.14
C GLY A 180 -14.36 13.39 13.29
N LEU A 181 -13.17 13.52 13.90
CA LEU A 181 -11.90 13.46 13.17
C LEU A 181 -11.31 12.05 13.25
N PRO A 182 -10.79 11.50 12.14
CA PRO A 182 -10.09 10.21 12.14
C PRO A 182 -8.89 10.24 13.08
N LYS A 183 -8.74 9.19 13.90
CA LYS A 183 -7.57 9.01 14.77
C LYS A 183 -6.66 7.94 14.21
N GLY A 184 -5.40 8.28 13.97
CA GLY A 184 -4.36 7.36 13.52
C GLY A 184 -3.82 6.53 14.69
N ILE A 185 -4.08 5.22 14.68
CA ILE A 185 -3.50 4.29 15.64
C ILE A 185 -2.23 3.72 15.04
N VAL A 186 -1.11 3.99 15.68
CA VAL A 186 0.19 3.47 15.26
C VAL A 186 0.43 2.09 15.90
N ARG A 187 0.78 1.11 15.08
CA ARG A 187 1.12 -0.24 15.53
C ARG A 187 2.63 -0.47 15.46
N ASP A 188 3.21 -0.98 16.53
CA ASP A 188 4.60 -1.44 16.57
C ASP A 188 4.75 -2.83 15.94
N ILE A 189 5.98 -3.16 15.54
CA ILE A 189 6.29 -4.45 14.89
C ILE A 189 6.18 -5.61 15.89
N GLY A 190 6.71 -5.45 17.11
CA GLY A 190 6.79 -6.53 18.09
C GLY A 190 5.41 -6.98 18.56
N GLY A 191 4.59 -6.03 19.02
CA GLY A 191 3.23 -6.30 19.46
C GLY A 191 2.36 -6.87 18.32
N HIS A 192 2.49 -6.30 17.11
CA HIS A 192 1.75 -6.79 15.94
C HIS A 192 2.09 -8.23 15.58
N ILE A 193 3.38 -8.59 15.51
CA ILE A 193 3.81 -9.96 15.18
C ILE A 193 3.35 -10.97 16.23
N VAL A 194 3.43 -10.60 17.52
CA VAL A 194 2.96 -11.48 18.61
C VAL A 194 1.46 -11.73 18.48
N ALA A 195 0.67 -10.66 18.26
CA ALA A 195 -0.77 -10.76 18.07
C ALA A 195 -1.13 -11.61 16.84
N LEU A 196 -0.47 -11.39 15.70
CA LEU A 196 -0.68 -12.19 14.49
C LEU A 196 -0.35 -13.66 14.71
N LYS A 197 0.81 -13.99 15.29
CA LYS A 197 1.21 -15.36 15.55
C LYS A 197 0.19 -16.07 16.45
N TRP A 198 -0.24 -15.40 17.52
CA TRP A 198 -1.24 -15.96 18.43
C TRP A 198 -2.57 -16.20 17.72
N THR A 199 -3.05 -15.22 16.96
CA THR A 199 -4.32 -15.29 16.20
C THR A 199 -4.30 -16.39 15.16
N MET A 200 -3.22 -16.49 14.36
CA MET A 200 -3.09 -17.52 13.34
C MET A 200 -3.17 -18.92 13.97
N LYS A 201 -2.44 -19.13 15.06
CA LYS A 201 -2.42 -20.43 15.74
C LYS A 201 -3.76 -20.74 16.42
N ASN A 202 -4.30 -19.84 17.23
CA ASN A 202 -5.38 -20.14 18.16
C ASN A 202 -6.78 -19.91 17.60
N ILE A 203 -6.91 -19.04 16.57
CA ILE A 203 -8.21 -18.74 15.95
C ILE A 203 -8.34 -19.41 14.59
N TYR A 204 -7.29 -19.34 13.77
CA TYR A 204 -7.33 -19.87 12.41
C TYR A 204 -6.72 -21.27 12.26
N ASN A 205 -6.14 -21.84 13.33
CA ASN A 205 -5.48 -23.16 13.33
C ASN A 205 -4.42 -23.29 12.21
N ILE A 206 -3.64 -22.25 12.02
CA ILE A 206 -2.54 -22.18 11.04
C ILE A 206 -1.21 -22.12 11.82
N ASP A 207 -0.34 -23.13 11.59
CA ASP A 207 1.01 -23.22 12.15
C ASP A 207 2.08 -22.61 11.22
#